data_0855fd64d24442a216871f979e807f00
#
_entry.id   0855fd64d24442a216871f979e807f00
#
_cell.length_a   1.000
_cell.length_b   1.000
_cell.length_c   1.000
_cell.angle_alpha   90.00
_cell.angle_beta   90.00
_cell.angle_gamma   90.00
#
_symmetry.space_group_name_H-M   'P 1'
#
loop_
_entity.id
_entity.type
_entity.pdbx_description
1 polymer ?
#
loop_
_entity_poly.entity_id
_entity_poly.type
_entity_poly.pdbx_seq_one_letter_code
_entity_poly.pdbx_strand_id
1 'polypeptide(L)'
;MYTSIINNKYQEITGLSVIAYKISFRLLEGGKMDKENVTKLQYQDKEIILIATAHVSKDSVELVKQVIDEEKPDSICIELDDDRYQNVQNPKAWENTDIIKVIKNKKIGFLIANLFLSSYQKKMAKKLDTVVGGEMLQGIASANETGATLVMADRNIQTTFLRIWRSLGFWEKMKLLGSVLFADEDDTDISDQDLQDLLKEDMLESAISGLRKQFPKIGEILISERDQYLASKIKTAPGNKVVAILGGAHVPGVKNEIYEEQDIEKITFIPPKSTFSKIAGWIIPAIITIVMVYSFILNFETGLQQLSSWVLWTGALAAIFTALSLGHPLSILTAFAVAPITTLHPLLACGWFAGLVEATIKKPTVQDIQNIQTDIFSFKGFFKNRFLKTILVIVMTNIGGTIGTFIAGTDLIKNLL
;
A
#
# COMPACT_ATOMS: atom_id res chain seq x y z
N MET A 1 -12.93 26.89 25.21
CA MET A 1 -11.52 26.81 24.82
C MET A 1 -11.00 25.39 24.63
N TYR A 2 -11.46 24.39 25.39
CA TYR A 2 -11.10 22.97 25.20
C TYR A 2 -11.77 22.32 23.98
N THR A 3 -12.97 22.72 23.61
CA THR A 3 -13.74 22.19 22.46
C THR A 3 -13.15 22.60 21.10
N SER A 4 -12.49 23.78 21.02
CA SER A 4 -11.88 24.24 19.76
C SER A 4 -10.54 23.54 19.46
N ILE A 5 -9.84 23.06 20.49
CA ILE A 5 -8.55 22.35 20.34
C ILE A 5 -8.82 20.90 19.93
N ILE A 6 -9.90 20.30 20.41
CA ILE A 6 -10.30 18.94 20.04
C ILE A 6 -10.81 18.92 18.59
N ASN A 7 -11.64 19.87 18.17
CA ASN A 7 -12.11 19.98 16.79
C ASN A 7 -10.98 20.23 15.78
N ASN A 8 -9.95 21.00 16.14
CA ASN A 8 -8.81 21.19 15.25
C ASN A 8 -7.90 19.95 15.14
N LYS A 9 -7.83 19.15 16.20
CA LYS A 9 -7.07 17.88 16.19
C LYS A 9 -7.81 16.75 15.45
N TYR A 10 -9.15 16.75 15.49
CA TYR A 10 -9.98 15.82 14.72
C TYR A 10 -9.93 16.08 13.21
N GLN A 11 -9.86 17.32 12.79
CA GLN A 11 -9.69 17.69 11.38
C GLN A 11 -8.33 17.23 10.80
N GLU A 12 -7.28 17.12 11.61
CA GLU A 12 -5.95 16.67 11.17
C GLU A 12 -5.84 15.15 11.00
N ILE A 13 -6.59 14.34 11.76
CA ILE A 13 -6.47 12.87 11.78
C ILE A 13 -7.25 12.22 10.65
N THR A 14 -8.39 12.78 10.25
CA THR A 14 -9.20 12.33 9.10
C THR A 14 -8.52 12.60 7.73
N GLY A 15 -7.41 13.34 7.74
CA GLY A 15 -6.75 13.83 6.53
C GLY A 15 -6.28 12.73 5.55
N LEU A 16 -5.82 11.57 5.99
CA LEU A 16 -5.20 10.57 5.09
C LEU A 16 -6.19 9.59 4.46
N SER A 17 -7.20 9.15 5.18
CA SER A 17 -8.31 8.39 4.59
C SER A 17 -9.15 9.29 3.67
N VAL A 18 -9.34 10.55 4.08
CA VAL A 18 -9.96 11.60 3.28
C VAL A 18 -9.07 12.01 2.09
N ILE A 19 -7.75 11.94 2.18
CA ILE A 19 -6.83 12.27 1.08
C ILE A 19 -6.80 11.17 0.04
N ALA A 20 -6.70 9.92 0.40
CA ALA A 20 -6.89 8.80 -0.54
C ALA A 20 -8.31 8.80 -1.12
N TYR A 21 -9.31 9.16 -0.32
CA TYR A 21 -10.69 9.38 -0.71
C TYR A 21 -10.83 10.57 -1.66
N LYS A 22 -10.24 11.72 -1.35
CA LYS A 22 -10.35 12.96 -2.13
C LYS A 22 -9.59 12.91 -3.45
N ILE A 23 -8.47 12.21 -3.53
CA ILE A 23 -7.73 12.00 -4.79
C ILE A 23 -8.54 11.16 -5.79
N SER A 24 -9.35 10.20 -5.32
CA SER A 24 -10.21 9.38 -6.18
C SER A 24 -11.53 10.05 -6.58
N PHE A 25 -11.90 11.18 -5.97
CA PHE A 25 -13.28 11.64 -5.95
C PHE A 25 -13.60 12.88 -6.80
N ARG A 26 -12.63 13.65 -7.32
CA ARG A 26 -12.87 14.86 -8.13
C ARG A 26 -13.56 14.63 -9.49
N LEU A 27 -14.09 13.47 -9.69
CA LEU A 27 -14.33 12.87 -10.98
C LEU A 27 -15.79 12.60 -11.30
N LEU A 28 -16.73 13.28 -10.67
CA LEU A 28 -18.14 12.85 -10.66
C LEU A 28 -19.19 13.84 -11.12
N GLU A 29 -18.86 14.97 -11.66
CA GLU A 29 -19.86 15.80 -12.31
C GLU A 29 -19.80 15.72 -13.82
N GLY A 30 -20.90 15.23 -14.41
CA GLY A 30 -21.25 15.42 -15.81
C GLY A 30 -21.44 16.91 -16.13
N GLY A 31 -20.32 17.63 -16.18
CA GLY A 31 -20.22 18.97 -16.71
C GLY A 31 -19.82 18.87 -18.19
N LYS A 32 -20.42 19.70 -19.05
CA LYS A 32 -20.05 19.86 -20.46
C LYS A 32 -18.56 19.70 -20.66
N MET A 33 -18.16 18.85 -21.63
CA MET A 33 -16.77 18.65 -22.04
C MET A 33 -16.13 20.01 -22.35
N ASP A 34 -15.40 20.55 -21.38
CA ASP A 34 -14.68 21.79 -21.54
C ASP A 34 -13.26 21.52 -22.03
N LYS A 35 -12.81 22.30 -23.00
CA LYS A 35 -11.42 22.34 -23.48
C LYS A 35 -10.41 22.63 -22.38
N GLU A 36 -10.86 22.94 -21.17
CA GLU A 36 -10.04 23.17 -19.97
C GLU A 36 -9.26 21.94 -19.50
N ASN A 37 -9.75 20.72 -19.80
CA ASN A 37 -9.08 19.47 -19.42
C ASN A 37 -7.99 19.02 -20.42
N VAL A 38 -7.74 19.79 -21.48
CA VAL A 38 -6.73 19.49 -22.50
C VAL A 38 -5.71 20.61 -22.55
N THR A 39 -4.45 20.29 -22.23
CA THR A 39 -3.34 21.25 -22.28
C THR A 39 -2.39 20.88 -23.40
N LYS A 40 -2.13 21.79 -24.35
CA LYS A 40 -1.15 21.62 -25.42
C LYS A 40 0.15 22.32 -25.05
N LEU A 41 1.26 21.63 -25.23
CA LEU A 41 2.61 22.10 -24.94
C LEU A 41 3.50 21.84 -26.14
N GLN A 42 4.49 22.70 -26.32
CA GLN A 42 5.56 22.49 -27.32
C GLN A 42 6.86 22.21 -26.54
N TYR A 43 7.47 21.07 -26.82
CA TYR A 43 8.78 20.72 -26.29
C TYR A 43 9.72 20.34 -27.45
N GLN A 44 10.70 21.20 -27.75
CA GLN A 44 11.53 21.07 -28.95
C GLN A 44 10.65 20.92 -30.22
N ASP A 45 10.85 19.86 -30.99
CA ASP A 45 10.06 19.57 -32.19
C ASP A 45 8.80 18.75 -31.91
N LYS A 46 8.48 18.50 -30.66
CA LYS A 46 7.30 17.69 -30.23
C LYS A 46 6.13 18.53 -29.78
N GLU A 47 4.96 18.21 -30.29
CA GLU A 47 3.67 18.65 -29.74
C GLU A 47 3.21 17.64 -28.70
N ILE A 48 3.06 18.08 -27.46
CA ILE A 48 2.60 17.27 -26.34
C ILE A 48 1.23 17.74 -25.91
N ILE A 49 0.28 16.82 -25.84
CA ILE A 49 -1.10 17.08 -25.47
C ILE A 49 -1.38 16.30 -24.19
N LEU A 50 -1.57 17.02 -23.07
CA LEU A 50 -1.91 16.44 -21.78
C LEU A 50 -3.42 16.44 -21.61
N ILE A 51 -4.02 15.30 -21.31
CA ILE A 51 -5.43 15.13 -20.98
C ILE A 51 -5.54 14.91 -19.48
N ALA A 52 -6.15 15.85 -18.78
CA ALA A 52 -6.50 15.71 -17.36
C ALA A 52 -7.72 14.82 -17.24
N THR A 53 -7.57 13.66 -16.65
CA THR A 53 -8.66 12.71 -16.48
C THR A 53 -9.02 12.53 -15.04
N ALA A 54 -10.22 12.09 -14.92
CA ALA A 54 -10.86 11.69 -13.72
C ALA A 54 -11.02 10.16 -13.74
N HIS A 55 -10.30 9.44 -12.87
CA HIS A 55 -10.20 7.96 -12.88
C HIS A 55 -11.53 7.18 -12.78
N VAL A 56 -12.68 7.83 -12.75
CA VAL A 56 -14.00 7.22 -12.62
C VAL A 56 -15.09 8.01 -13.37
N SER A 57 -14.76 8.77 -14.45
CA SER A 57 -15.72 9.55 -15.23
C SER A 57 -15.93 8.97 -16.64
N LYS A 58 -17.18 8.82 -17.05
CA LYS A 58 -17.54 8.47 -18.44
C LYS A 58 -17.07 9.56 -19.42
N ASP A 59 -17.18 10.82 -19.01
CA ASP A 59 -16.79 11.96 -19.83
C ASP A 59 -15.29 11.96 -20.12
N SER A 60 -14.47 11.51 -19.15
CA SER A 60 -13.02 11.34 -19.37
C SER A 60 -12.71 10.28 -20.43
N VAL A 61 -13.46 9.20 -20.50
CA VAL A 61 -13.30 8.14 -21.51
C VAL A 61 -13.61 8.68 -22.91
N GLU A 62 -14.73 9.43 -23.03
CA GLU A 62 -15.16 10.05 -24.30
C GLU A 62 -14.17 11.12 -24.74
N LEU A 63 -13.69 11.98 -23.82
CA LEU A 63 -12.70 13.00 -24.07
C LEU A 63 -11.40 12.39 -24.61
N VAL A 64 -10.89 11.32 -23.98
CA VAL A 64 -9.69 10.62 -24.42
C VAL A 64 -9.86 10.10 -25.84
N LYS A 65 -10.99 9.44 -26.13
CA LYS A 65 -11.27 8.94 -27.48
C LYS A 65 -11.30 10.09 -28.49
N GLN A 66 -12.06 11.14 -28.20
CA GLN A 66 -12.20 12.30 -29.11
C GLN A 66 -10.84 12.96 -29.40
N VAL A 67 -10.04 13.25 -28.38
CA VAL A 67 -8.74 13.91 -28.55
C VAL A 67 -7.80 13.04 -29.38
N ILE A 68 -7.75 11.71 -29.15
CA ILE A 68 -6.89 10.82 -29.94
C ILE A 68 -7.36 10.74 -31.41
N ASP A 69 -8.67 10.67 -31.64
CA ASP A 69 -9.24 10.63 -33.00
C ASP A 69 -8.98 11.93 -33.78
N GLU A 70 -9.06 13.10 -33.11
CA GLU A 70 -8.79 14.42 -33.70
C GLU A 70 -7.30 14.64 -33.95
N GLU A 71 -6.44 14.34 -32.96
CA GLU A 71 -5.03 14.70 -32.96
C GLU A 71 -4.15 13.69 -33.68
N LYS A 72 -4.57 12.43 -33.77
CA LYS A 72 -3.84 11.33 -34.42
C LYS A 72 -2.37 11.27 -33.99
N PRO A 73 -2.09 11.05 -32.70
CA PRO A 73 -0.72 11.11 -32.19
C PRO A 73 0.14 9.94 -32.66
N ASP A 74 1.46 10.15 -32.69
CA ASP A 74 2.43 9.08 -32.92
C ASP A 74 2.57 8.16 -31.70
N SER A 75 2.41 8.74 -30.49
CA SER A 75 2.49 8.03 -29.23
C SER A 75 1.37 8.42 -28.26
N ILE A 76 0.89 7.41 -27.52
CA ILE A 76 -0.08 7.58 -26.44
C ILE A 76 0.59 7.12 -25.14
N CYS A 77 0.81 8.06 -24.23
CA CYS A 77 1.33 7.81 -22.89
C CYS A 77 0.17 7.64 -21.92
N ILE A 78 0.21 6.58 -21.11
CA ILE A 78 -0.81 6.31 -20.09
C ILE A 78 -0.19 6.25 -18.69
N GLU A 79 -0.91 6.69 -17.67
CA GLU A 79 -0.50 6.66 -16.26
C GLU A 79 -0.63 5.26 -15.66
N LEU A 80 -0.03 4.29 -16.31
CA LEU A 80 0.15 2.93 -15.83
C LEU A 80 1.63 2.55 -15.87
N ASP A 81 2.04 1.70 -14.91
CA ASP A 81 3.31 0.99 -14.99
C ASP A 81 3.13 -0.37 -15.70
N ASP A 82 4.25 -0.99 -16.09
CA ASP A 82 4.25 -2.26 -16.82
C ASP A 82 3.53 -3.38 -16.06
N ASP A 83 3.67 -3.46 -14.73
CA ASP A 83 3.01 -4.49 -13.91
C ASP A 83 1.48 -4.31 -13.92
N ARG A 84 1.02 -3.06 -13.78
CA ARG A 84 -0.42 -2.75 -13.86
C ARG A 84 -0.98 -3.00 -15.25
N TYR A 85 -0.24 -2.62 -16.29
CA TYR A 85 -0.62 -2.91 -17.68
C TYR A 85 -0.76 -4.41 -17.93
N GLN A 86 0.20 -5.23 -17.48
CA GLN A 86 0.12 -6.69 -17.60
C GLN A 86 -1.11 -7.27 -16.88
N ASN A 87 -1.47 -6.72 -15.73
CA ASN A 87 -2.67 -7.12 -14.98
C ASN A 87 -3.97 -6.74 -15.74
N VAL A 88 -3.98 -5.63 -16.45
CA VAL A 88 -5.08 -5.21 -17.32
C VAL A 88 -5.23 -6.16 -18.51
N GLN A 89 -4.12 -6.53 -19.14
CA GLN A 89 -4.11 -7.45 -20.28
C GLN A 89 -4.51 -8.90 -19.88
N ASN A 90 -4.16 -9.32 -18.68
CA ASN A 90 -4.42 -10.66 -18.17
C ASN A 90 -5.15 -10.63 -16.82
N PRO A 91 -6.44 -10.26 -16.77
CA PRO A 91 -7.21 -10.19 -15.51
C PRO A 91 -7.25 -11.55 -14.78
N LYS A 92 -7.13 -12.66 -15.52
CA LYS A 92 -7.13 -14.03 -14.99
C LYS A 92 -5.75 -14.49 -14.48
N ALA A 93 -4.65 -13.77 -14.77
CA ALA A 93 -3.34 -14.12 -14.22
C ALA A 93 -3.35 -14.13 -12.69
N TRP A 94 -4.19 -13.31 -12.10
CA TRP A 94 -4.45 -13.25 -10.67
C TRP A 94 -5.07 -14.54 -10.13
N GLU A 95 -5.92 -15.22 -10.91
CA GLU A 95 -6.56 -16.49 -10.54
C GLU A 95 -5.54 -17.63 -10.35
N ASN A 96 -4.38 -17.52 -10.99
CA ASN A 96 -3.29 -18.50 -10.92
C ASN A 96 -2.20 -18.10 -9.89
N THR A 97 -2.43 -17.07 -9.10
CA THR A 97 -1.43 -16.62 -8.11
C THR A 97 -1.27 -17.66 -7.00
N ASP A 98 -0.06 -18.21 -6.88
CA ASP A 98 0.30 -19.12 -5.80
C ASP A 98 0.45 -18.36 -4.49
N ILE A 99 -0.61 -18.37 -3.69
CA ILE A 99 -0.70 -17.69 -2.40
C ILE A 99 0.41 -18.16 -1.45
N ILE A 100 0.81 -19.42 -1.51
CA ILE A 100 1.87 -19.97 -0.69
C ILE A 100 3.21 -19.31 -1.06
N LYS A 101 3.46 -19.03 -2.35
CA LYS A 101 4.64 -18.26 -2.77
C LYS A 101 4.61 -16.82 -2.27
N VAL A 102 3.45 -16.18 -2.27
CA VAL A 102 3.28 -14.80 -1.73
C VAL A 102 3.60 -14.77 -0.24
N ILE A 103 3.11 -15.76 0.52
CA ILE A 103 3.39 -15.92 1.95
C ILE A 103 4.90 -16.16 2.18
N LYS A 104 5.49 -17.13 1.48
CA LYS A 104 6.92 -17.45 1.57
C LYS A 104 7.81 -16.24 1.26
N ASN A 105 7.43 -15.45 0.26
CA ASN A 105 8.18 -14.25 -0.15
C ASN A 105 7.93 -13.01 0.73
N LYS A 106 7.16 -13.15 1.81
CA LYS A 106 6.81 -12.06 2.75
C LYS A 106 6.15 -10.85 2.06
N LYS A 107 5.43 -11.07 0.96
CA LYS A 107 4.74 -10.03 0.17
C LYS A 107 3.28 -9.80 0.58
N ILE A 108 2.82 -10.41 1.67
CA ILE A 108 1.41 -10.34 2.12
C ILE A 108 0.98 -8.89 2.38
N GLY A 109 1.80 -8.09 3.06
CA GLY A 109 1.45 -6.70 3.37
C GLY A 109 1.20 -5.87 2.12
N PHE A 110 2.03 -6.04 1.09
CA PHE A 110 1.83 -5.40 -0.21
C PHE A 110 0.56 -5.90 -0.90
N LEU A 111 0.30 -7.20 -0.85
CA LEU A 111 -0.92 -7.80 -1.40
C LEU A 111 -2.18 -7.22 -0.73
N ILE A 112 -2.20 -7.15 0.61
CA ILE A 112 -3.34 -6.58 1.36
C ILE A 112 -3.55 -5.12 1.01
N ALA A 113 -2.49 -4.30 1.00
CA ALA A 113 -2.58 -2.89 0.65
C ALA A 113 -3.15 -2.68 -0.76
N ASN A 114 -2.67 -3.46 -1.73
CA ASN A 114 -3.14 -3.39 -3.11
C ASN A 114 -4.60 -3.84 -3.25
N LEU A 115 -5.00 -4.89 -2.53
CA LEU A 115 -6.37 -5.37 -2.51
C LEU A 115 -7.32 -4.37 -1.86
N PHE A 116 -6.91 -3.77 -0.75
CA PHE A 116 -7.69 -2.73 -0.07
C PHE A 116 -7.92 -1.53 -0.99
N LEU A 117 -6.87 -1.02 -1.62
CA LEU A 117 -6.97 0.08 -2.58
C LEU A 117 -7.87 -0.25 -3.77
N SER A 118 -7.68 -1.43 -4.37
CA SER A 118 -8.50 -1.89 -5.50
C SER A 118 -9.97 -2.09 -5.11
N SER A 119 -10.23 -2.53 -3.86
CA SER A 119 -11.59 -2.69 -3.33
C SER A 119 -12.32 -1.38 -3.24
N TYR A 120 -11.61 -0.43 -2.65
CA TYR A 120 -12.12 0.91 -2.48
C TYR A 120 -12.45 1.55 -3.83
N GLN A 121 -11.50 1.48 -4.79
CA GLN A 121 -11.71 1.97 -6.15
C GLN A 121 -12.92 1.30 -6.84
N LYS A 122 -13.08 -0.04 -6.71
CA LYS A 122 -14.24 -0.76 -7.29
C LYS A 122 -15.55 -0.37 -6.62
N LYS A 123 -15.58 -0.19 -5.29
CA LYS A 123 -16.78 0.26 -4.57
C LYS A 123 -17.23 1.64 -5.06
N MET A 124 -16.26 2.53 -5.28
CA MET A 124 -16.51 3.87 -5.82
C MET A 124 -17.02 3.80 -7.26
N ALA A 125 -16.34 3.10 -8.14
CA ALA A 125 -16.74 2.94 -9.54
C ALA A 125 -18.17 2.36 -9.67
N LYS A 126 -18.55 1.41 -8.80
CA LYS A 126 -19.91 0.85 -8.78
C LYS A 126 -20.95 1.87 -8.35
N LYS A 127 -20.65 2.74 -7.36
CA LYS A 127 -21.57 3.83 -6.96
C LYS A 127 -21.79 4.82 -8.11
N LEU A 128 -20.81 4.97 -9.00
CA LEU A 128 -20.79 5.96 -10.07
C LEU A 128 -21.15 5.38 -11.45
N ASP A 129 -21.54 4.11 -11.50
CA ASP A 129 -21.84 3.39 -12.75
C ASP A 129 -20.72 3.53 -13.81
N THR A 130 -19.46 3.47 -13.35
CA THR A 130 -18.26 3.64 -14.18
C THR A 130 -17.29 2.47 -13.99
N VAL A 131 -16.25 2.44 -14.83
CA VAL A 131 -15.15 1.47 -14.73
C VAL A 131 -13.89 2.21 -14.25
N VAL A 132 -13.25 1.72 -13.22
CA VAL A 132 -11.98 2.27 -12.73
C VAL A 132 -10.93 2.21 -13.82
N GLY A 133 -10.31 3.37 -14.14
CA GLY A 133 -9.28 3.43 -15.17
C GLY A 133 -9.81 3.24 -16.60
N GLY A 134 -11.11 3.51 -16.81
CA GLY A 134 -11.74 3.41 -18.13
C GLY A 134 -11.03 4.27 -19.18
N GLU A 135 -10.53 5.43 -18.80
CA GLU A 135 -9.75 6.33 -19.65
C GLU A 135 -8.41 5.73 -20.08
N MET A 136 -7.75 4.99 -19.18
CA MET A 136 -6.50 4.26 -19.52
C MET A 136 -6.80 3.10 -20.47
N LEU A 137 -7.92 2.37 -20.23
CA LEU A 137 -8.39 1.32 -21.14
C LEU A 137 -8.73 1.89 -22.52
N GLN A 138 -9.37 3.07 -22.58
CA GLN A 138 -9.64 3.76 -23.84
C GLN A 138 -8.35 4.16 -24.54
N GLY A 139 -7.35 4.67 -23.81
CA GLY A 139 -6.04 4.98 -24.36
C GLY A 139 -5.36 3.75 -24.99
N ILE A 140 -5.43 2.60 -24.33
CA ILE A 140 -4.92 1.32 -24.85
C ILE A 140 -5.69 0.90 -26.13
N ALA A 141 -7.02 0.97 -26.10
CA ALA A 141 -7.86 0.63 -27.25
C ALA A 141 -7.55 1.53 -28.44
N SER A 142 -7.51 2.84 -28.22
CA SER A 142 -7.19 3.82 -29.26
C SER A 142 -5.78 3.66 -29.83
N ALA A 143 -4.77 3.30 -29.01
CA ALA A 143 -3.43 2.99 -29.50
C ALA A 143 -3.44 1.78 -30.46
N ASN A 144 -4.18 0.73 -30.12
CA ASN A 144 -4.34 -0.45 -30.98
C ASN A 144 -5.11 -0.13 -32.28
N GLU A 145 -6.12 0.74 -32.22
CA GLU A 145 -6.92 1.14 -33.39
C GLU A 145 -6.14 2.04 -34.35
N THR A 146 -5.37 3.00 -33.82
CA THR A 146 -4.64 4.00 -34.61
C THR A 146 -3.24 3.54 -35.02
N GLY A 147 -2.69 2.50 -34.36
CA GLY A 147 -1.31 2.06 -34.54
C GLY A 147 -0.30 2.97 -33.84
N ALA A 148 -0.73 3.90 -32.99
CA ALA A 148 0.14 4.74 -32.19
C ALA A 148 0.94 3.91 -31.17
N THR A 149 2.17 4.34 -30.89
CA THR A 149 3.02 3.68 -29.90
C THR A 149 2.48 3.90 -28.50
N LEU A 150 2.11 2.82 -27.81
CA LEU A 150 1.66 2.87 -26.41
C LEU A 150 2.86 2.94 -25.47
N VAL A 151 2.88 3.93 -24.57
CA VAL A 151 3.98 4.15 -23.61
C VAL A 151 3.43 4.09 -22.19
N MET A 152 3.95 3.15 -21.37
CA MET A 152 3.71 3.09 -19.93
C MET A 152 4.51 4.21 -19.26
N ALA A 153 3.83 5.26 -18.83
CA ALA A 153 4.49 6.48 -18.37
C ALA A 153 4.64 6.57 -16.85
N ASP A 154 3.93 5.74 -16.06
CA ASP A 154 4.03 5.82 -14.61
C ASP A 154 5.17 4.97 -14.03
N ARG A 155 5.66 5.41 -12.87
CA ARG A 155 6.68 4.71 -12.10
C ARG A 155 6.07 3.49 -11.42
N ASN A 156 6.84 2.39 -11.42
CA ASN A 156 6.42 1.15 -10.76
C ASN A 156 5.96 1.41 -9.31
N ILE A 157 4.74 0.97 -9.00
CA ILE A 157 4.09 1.24 -7.72
C ILE A 157 4.85 0.64 -6.53
N GLN A 158 5.51 -0.52 -6.71
CA GLN A 158 6.33 -1.13 -5.65
C GLN A 158 7.52 -0.25 -5.32
N THR A 159 8.15 0.37 -6.32
CA THR A 159 9.24 1.34 -6.13
C THR A 159 8.76 2.52 -5.31
N THR A 160 7.62 3.10 -5.66
CA THR A 160 7.00 4.21 -4.91
C THR A 160 6.75 3.85 -3.45
N PHE A 161 6.10 2.73 -3.17
CA PHE A 161 5.85 2.28 -1.79
C PHE A 161 7.13 1.99 -1.01
N LEU A 162 8.12 1.33 -1.62
CA LEU A 162 9.38 1.03 -0.95
C LEU A 162 10.18 2.29 -0.66
N ARG A 163 10.17 3.28 -1.56
CA ARG A 163 10.79 4.58 -1.33
C ARG A 163 10.14 5.29 -0.16
N ILE A 164 8.81 5.41 -0.15
CA ILE A 164 8.06 5.99 0.98
C ILE A 164 8.45 5.27 2.27
N TRP A 165 8.29 3.95 2.33
CA TRP A 165 8.53 3.19 3.55
C TRP A 165 9.96 3.30 4.07
N ARG A 166 10.96 3.40 3.17
CA ARG A 166 12.36 3.50 3.56
C ARG A 166 12.83 4.91 3.86
N SER A 167 12.15 5.94 3.34
CA SER A 167 12.44 7.34 3.62
C SER A 167 11.88 7.82 4.97
N LEU A 168 10.82 7.14 5.47
CA LEU A 168 10.19 7.49 6.75
C LEU A 168 11.01 6.98 7.93
N GLY A 169 11.17 7.83 8.95
CA GLY A 169 11.71 7.47 10.26
C GLY A 169 10.74 6.60 11.07
N PHE A 170 11.19 6.07 12.20
CA PHE A 170 10.37 5.21 13.07
C PHE A 170 9.09 5.92 13.54
N TRP A 171 9.18 7.14 14.03
CA TRP A 171 8.04 7.90 14.52
C TRP A 171 7.06 8.31 13.39
N GLU A 172 7.59 8.64 12.20
CA GLU A 172 6.77 8.92 11.03
C GLU A 172 5.97 7.66 10.60
N LYS A 173 6.58 6.48 10.67
CA LYS A 173 5.90 5.19 10.43
C LYS A 173 4.81 4.91 11.45
N MET A 174 5.08 5.15 12.74
CA MET A 174 4.08 4.97 13.80
C MET A 174 2.92 5.96 13.64
N LYS A 175 3.21 7.21 13.30
CA LYS A 175 2.18 8.21 13.00
C LYS A 175 1.32 7.81 11.80
N LEU A 176 1.96 7.33 10.71
CA LEU A 176 1.25 6.87 9.51
C LEU A 176 0.37 5.66 9.81
N LEU A 177 0.89 4.66 10.54
CA LEU A 177 0.10 3.48 10.94
C LEU A 177 -1.05 3.86 11.86
N GLY A 178 -0.81 4.75 12.82
CA GLY A 178 -1.84 5.28 13.72
C GLY A 178 -2.96 5.98 12.94
N SER A 179 -2.61 6.85 11.99
CA SER A 179 -3.61 7.55 11.17
C SER A 179 -4.44 6.62 10.28
N VAL A 180 -3.88 5.47 9.88
CA VAL A 180 -4.62 4.45 9.10
C VAL A 180 -5.50 3.58 10.00
N LEU A 181 -5.00 3.19 11.19
CA LEU A 181 -5.72 2.28 12.10
C LEU A 181 -6.83 2.97 12.90
N PHE A 182 -6.66 4.25 13.20
CA PHE A 182 -7.60 5.07 13.98
C PHE A 182 -8.34 6.11 13.12
N ALA A 183 -8.32 5.94 11.78
CA ALA A 183 -9.26 6.65 10.92
C ALA A 183 -10.66 6.13 11.27
N ASP A 184 -11.42 6.93 12.03
CA ASP A 184 -12.81 6.61 12.34
C ASP A 184 -13.56 6.41 11.02
N GLU A 185 -14.19 5.24 10.90
CA GLU A 185 -15.30 5.02 9.99
C GLU A 185 -16.51 5.79 10.57
N ASP A 186 -16.43 7.10 10.66
CA ASP A 186 -17.66 7.86 10.75
C ASP A 186 -18.38 7.66 9.43
N ASP A 187 -19.41 6.80 9.47
CA ASP A 187 -20.48 6.68 8.51
C ASP A 187 -21.28 8.02 8.51
N THR A 188 -20.59 9.12 8.29
CA THR A 188 -21.26 10.33 7.85
C THR A 188 -21.67 10.02 6.42
N ASP A 189 -22.97 9.81 6.24
CA ASP A 189 -23.61 9.95 4.95
C ASP A 189 -23.15 11.29 4.36
N ILE A 190 -22.07 11.24 3.61
CA ILE A 190 -21.59 12.41 2.88
C ILE A 190 -22.70 12.75 1.90
N SER A 191 -23.36 13.87 2.13
CA SER A 191 -24.43 14.31 1.25
C SER A 191 -23.86 14.58 -0.15
N ASP A 192 -24.70 14.44 -1.18
CA ASP A 192 -24.30 14.76 -2.56
C ASP A 192 -23.74 16.20 -2.66
N GLN A 193 -24.11 17.07 -1.75
CA GLN A 193 -23.67 18.45 -1.67
C GLN A 193 -22.26 18.62 -1.07
N ASP A 194 -21.95 17.86 -0.03
CA ASP A 194 -20.57 17.76 0.52
C ASP A 194 -19.63 17.13 -0.52
N LEU A 195 -20.20 16.24 -1.32
CA LEU A 195 -19.55 15.61 -2.45
C LEU A 195 -19.15 16.61 -3.54
N GLN A 196 -20.07 17.49 -3.93
CA GLN A 196 -19.84 18.54 -4.92
C GLN A 196 -18.84 19.60 -4.44
N ASP A 197 -18.89 19.95 -3.16
CA ASP A 197 -17.91 20.88 -2.57
C ASP A 197 -16.50 20.27 -2.46
N LEU A 198 -16.40 18.95 -2.32
CA LEU A 198 -15.13 18.21 -2.35
C LEU A 198 -14.47 18.16 -3.76
N LEU A 199 -15.25 18.44 -4.80
CA LEU A 199 -14.82 18.35 -6.21
C LEU A 199 -14.19 19.65 -6.74
N LYS A 200 -14.28 20.76 -6.01
CA LYS A 200 -13.68 22.04 -6.42
C LYS A 200 -12.16 21.96 -6.42
N GLU A 201 -11.54 22.62 -7.39
CA GLU A 201 -10.07 22.64 -7.64
C GLU A 201 -9.27 22.94 -6.38
N ASP A 202 -9.74 23.90 -5.60
CA ASP A 202 -9.15 24.35 -4.35
C ASP A 202 -9.05 23.25 -3.27
N MET A 203 -9.93 22.24 -3.32
CA MET A 203 -9.94 21.18 -2.29
C MET A 203 -8.95 20.04 -2.59
N LEU A 204 -8.74 19.68 -3.85
CA LEU A 204 -7.68 18.73 -4.21
C LEU A 204 -6.32 19.31 -3.88
N GLU A 205 -6.08 20.57 -4.23
CA GLU A 205 -4.86 21.29 -3.88
C GLU A 205 -4.69 21.41 -2.36
N SER A 206 -5.77 21.68 -1.63
CA SER A 206 -5.79 21.70 -0.16
C SER A 206 -5.45 20.31 0.42
N ALA A 207 -6.00 19.23 -0.13
CA ALA A 207 -5.70 17.87 0.31
C ALA A 207 -4.25 17.47 0.05
N ILE A 208 -3.71 17.80 -1.13
CA ILE A 208 -2.31 17.59 -1.49
C ILE A 208 -1.40 18.44 -0.58
N SER A 209 -1.76 19.70 -0.36
CA SER A 209 -1.06 20.59 0.56
C SER A 209 -1.09 20.08 1.99
N GLY A 210 -2.21 19.55 2.47
CA GLY A 210 -2.34 18.88 3.77
C GLY A 210 -1.41 17.67 3.90
N LEU A 211 -1.38 16.80 2.88
CA LEU A 211 -0.47 15.66 2.84
C LEU A 211 1.00 16.11 2.88
N ARG A 212 1.36 17.10 2.06
CA ARG A 212 2.72 17.67 2.03
C ARG A 212 3.11 18.29 3.37
N LYS A 213 2.20 18.96 4.06
CA LYS A 213 2.45 19.54 5.40
C LYS A 213 2.62 18.47 6.48
N GLN A 214 1.77 17.45 6.47
CA GLN A 214 1.76 16.41 7.48
C GLN A 214 2.88 15.37 7.29
N PHE A 215 3.15 15.00 6.04
CA PHE A 215 4.15 14.03 5.63
C PHE A 215 4.90 14.51 4.38
N PRO A 216 5.85 15.47 4.52
CA PRO A 216 6.53 16.08 3.38
C PRO A 216 7.17 15.07 2.43
N LYS A 217 7.84 14.05 2.98
CA LYS A 217 8.48 12.98 2.18
C LYS A 217 7.48 12.14 1.40
N ILE A 218 6.29 11.91 1.94
CA ILE A 218 5.24 11.17 1.22
C ILE A 218 4.74 12.02 0.05
N GLY A 219 4.44 13.30 0.29
CA GLY A 219 4.00 14.21 -0.75
C GLY A 219 5.04 14.37 -1.88
N GLU A 220 6.32 14.45 -1.53
CA GLU A 220 7.42 14.50 -2.51
C GLU A 220 7.45 13.22 -3.37
N ILE A 221 7.49 12.04 -2.74
CA ILE A 221 7.65 10.76 -3.44
C ILE A 221 6.39 10.39 -4.23
N LEU A 222 5.20 10.64 -3.68
CA LEU A 222 3.93 10.21 -4.26
C LEU A 222 3.48 11.12 -5.41
N ILE A 223 3.85 12.39 -5.36
CA ILE A 223 3.39 13.40 -6.32
C ILE A 223 4.58 13.93 -7.13
N SER A 224 5.49 14.71 -6.50
CA SER A 224 6.52 15.43 -7.25
C SER A 224 7.50 14.52 -8.00
N GLU A 225 7.98 13.43 -7.40
CA GLU A 225 8.84 12.47 -8.11
C GLU A 225 8.09 11.72 -9.22
N ARG A 226 6.78 11.47 -9.06
CA ARG A 226 5.98 10.86 -10.13
C ARG A 226 5.76 11.84 -11.26
N ASP A 227 5.52 13.13 -10.98
CA ASP A 227 5.41 14.16 -12.01
C ASP A 227 6.68 14.23 -12.84
N GLN A 228 7.87 14.17 -12.21
CA GLN A 228 9.17 14.11 -12.89
C GLN A 228 9.31 12.86 -13.76
N TYR A 229 8.90 11.71 -13.23
CA TYR A 229 8.97 10.45 -13.98
C TYR A 229 8.04 10.45 -15.19
N LEU A 230 6.79 10.88 -15.00
CA LEU A 230 5.80 11.04 -16.06
C LEU A 230 6.30 11.99 -17.14
N ALA A 231 6.78 13.18 -16.76
CA ALA A 231 7.33 14.17 -17.70
C ALA A 231 8.50 13.60 -18.52
N SER A 232 9.42 12.87 -17.86
CA SER A 232 10.53 12.22 -18.55
C SER A 232 10.07 11.19 -19.59
N LYS A 233 9.08 10.36 -19.24
CA LYS A 233 8.53 9.36 -20.17
C LYS A 233 7.78 9.99 -21.33
N ILE A 234 7.01 11.04 -21.08
CA ILE A 234 6.24 11.75 -22.09
C ILE A 234 7.16 12.44 -23.07
N LYS A 235 8.17 13.20 -22.62
CA LYS A 235 9.09 13.91 -23.51
C LYS A 235 10.00 12.99 -24.31
N THR A 236 10.27 11.77 -23.81
CA THR A 236 11.07 10.75 -24.52
C THR A 236 10.24 9.78 -25.35
N ALA A 237 8.91 9.88 -25.34
CA ALA A 237 8.03 9.04 -26.15
C ALA A 237 8.35 9.18 -27.65
N PRO A 238 8.25 8.11 -28.44
CA PRO A 238 8.52 8.14 -29.88
C PRO A 238 7.60 9.11 -30.64
N GLY A 239 8.10 9.65 -31.78
CA GLY A 239 7.33 10.54 -32.66
C GLY A 239 7.31 12.00 -32.25
N ASN A 240 6.64 12.82 -33.04
CA ASN A 240 6.58 14.27 -32.86
C ASN A 240 5.27 14.74 -32.20
N LYS A 241 4.23 13.95 -32.28
CA LYS A 241 2.95 14.25 -31.59
C LYS A 241 2.65 13.21 -30.55
N VAL A 242 2.55 13.64 -29.29
CA VAL A 242 2.36 12.77 -28.12
C VAL A 242 1.12 13.19 -27.38
N VAL A 243 0.21 12.26 -27.15
CA VAL A 243 -0.93 12.44 -26.23
C VAL A 243 -0.62 11.71 -24.92
N ALA A 244 -0.77 12.39 -23.78
CA ALA A 244 -0.59 11.80 -22.47
C ALA A 244 -1.90 11.88 -21.67
N ILE A 245 -2.36 10.73 -21.20
CA ILE A 245 -3.57 10.55 -20.38
C ILE A 245 -3.13 10.45 -18.94
N LEU A 246 -3.46 11.47 -18.15
CA LEU A 246 -2.98 11.64 -16.78
C LEU A 246 -4.15 11.95 -15.83
N GLY A 247 -4.03 11.50 -14.59
CA GLY A 247 -4.88 12.01 -13.53
C GLY A 247 -4.71 13.52 -13.37
N GLY A 248 -5.82 14.25 -13.19
CA GLY A 248 -5.82 15.73 -13.13
C GLY A 248 -4.82 16.31 -12.12
N ALA A 249 -4.53 15.59 -11.04
CA ALA A 249 -3.56 16.00 -10.02
C ALA A 249 -2.10 16.07 -10.53
N HIS A 250 -1.76 15.33 -11.59
CA HIS A 250 -0.40 15.28 -12.14
C HIS A 250 -0.15 16.30 -13.26
N VAL A 251 -1.22 16.79 -13.91
CA VAL A 251 -1.07 17.68 -15.08
C VAL A 251 -0.30 18.97 -14.76
N PRO A 252 -0.58 19.71 -13.66
CA PRO A 252 0.17 20.92 -13.32
C PRO A 252 1.67 20.64 -13.06
N GLY A 253 1.98 19.54 -12.36
CA GLY A 253 3.36 19.12 -12.07
C GLY A 253 4.10 18.72 -13.36
N VAL A 254 3.51 17.83 -14.17
CA VAL A 254 4.08 17.40 -15.44
C VAL A 254 4.30 18.56 -16.41
N LYS A 255 3.36 19.52 -16.49
CA LYS A 255 3.51 20.74 -17.30
C LYS A 255 4.78 21.53 -16.95
N ASN A 256 5.11 21.62 -15.66
CA ASN A 256 6.31 22.32 -15.21
C ASN A 256 7.57 21.49 -15.50
N GLU A 257 7.49 20.17 -15.19
CA GLU A 257 8.64 19.26 -15.30
C GLU A 257 9.02 18.91 -16.75
N ILE A 258 8.15 19.13 -17.74
CA ILE A 258 8.43 18.78 -19.15
C ILE A 258 9.66 19.53 -19.66
N TYR A 259 9.92 20.75 -19.18
CA TYR A 259 11.02 21.60 -19.59
C TYR A 259 12.31 21.41 -18.78
N GLU A 260 12.23 20.63 -17.70
CA GLU A 260 13.36 20.36 -16.81
C GLU A 260 14.05 19.03 -17.16
N GLU A 261 15.29 18.86 -16.72
CA GLU A 261 15.99 17.60 -16.79
C GLU A 261 15.71 16.79 -15.50
N GLN A 262 15.28 15.54 -15.67
CA GLN A 262 14.98 14.67 -14.54
C GLN A 262 16.07 13.62 -14.34
N ASP A 263 16.53 13.48 -13.10
CA ASP A 263 17.41 12.40 -12.68
C ASP A 263 16.59 11.15 -12.33
N ILE A 264 16.33 10.34 -13.36
CA ILE A 264 15.51 9.11 -13.23
C ILE A 264 16.15 8.11 -12.28
N GLU A 265 17.48 8.02 -12.25
CA GLU A 265 18.17 7.11 -11.33
C GLU A 265 17.90 7.49 -9.88
N LYS A 266 17.97 8.78 -9.55
CA LYS A 266 17.69 9.30 -8.21
C LYS A 266 16.25 9.02 -7.77
N ILE A 267 15.25 9.30 -8.62
CA ILE A 267 13.83 9.15 -8.26
C ILE A 267 13.35 7.68 -8.32
N THR A 268 14.10 6.77 -8.93
CA THR A 268 13.83 5.33 -8.91
C THR A 268 14.70 4.57 -7.91
N PHE A 269 15.76 5.19 -7.40
CA PHE A 269 16.63 4.57 -6.41
C PHE A 269 15.89 4.25 -5.11
N ILE A 270 15.88 2.99 -4.71
CA ILE A 270 15.28 2.55 -3.45
C ILE A 270 16.36 2.62 -2.37
N PRO A 271 16.24 3.52 -1.36
CA PRO A 271 17.23 3.62 -0.30
C PRO A 271 17.49 2.26 0.37
N PRO A 272 18.75 1.90 0.69
CA PRO A 272 19.05 0.66 1.37
C PRO A 272 18.40 0.63 2.76
N LYS A 273 18.15 -0.56 3.29
CA LYS A 273 17.69 -0.69 4.68
C LYS A 273 18.77 -0.13 5.60
N SER A 274 18.38 0.72 6.56
CA SER A 274 19.27 1.29 7.55
C SER A 274 20.09 0.20 8.24
N THR A 275 21.42 0.36 8.26
CA THR A 275 22.33 -0.55 8.96
C THR A 275 22.05 -0.54 10.46
N PHE A 276 21.72 0.62 11.02
CA PHE A 276 21.32 0.74 12.43
C PHE A 276 20.09 -0.12 12.74
N SER A 277 19.06 -0.13 11.88
CA SER A 277 17.89 -0.98 12.05
C SER A 277 18.22 -2.48 12.01
N LYS A 278 19.25 -2.87 11.25
CA LYS A 278 19.71 -4.27 11.23
C LYS A 278 20.42 -4.65 12.53
N ILE A 279 21.30 -3.78 13.04
CA ILE A 279 22.04 -4.01 14.28
C ILE A 279 21.11 -3.92 15.48
N ALA A 280 20.26 -2.90 15.54
CA ALA A 280 19.28 -2.70 16.63
C ALA A 280 18.36 -3.92 16.79
N GLY A 281 17.98 -4.58 15.70
CA GLY A 281 17.21 -5.81 15.76
C GLY A 281 17.89 -6.97 16.49
N TRP A 282 19.22 -6.99 16.53
CA TRP A 282 19.99 -8.04 17.23
C TRP A 282 20.29 -7.72 18.69
N ILE A 283 20.12 -6.48 19.16
CA ILE A 283 20.47 -6.07 20.52
C ILE A 283 19.67 -6.87 21.55
N ILE A 284 18.35 -6.90 21.45
CA ILE A 284 17.48 -7.61 22.39
C ILE A 284 17.74 -9.13 22.36
N PRO A 285 17.74 -9.82 21.21
CA PRO A 285 18.11 -11.22 21.14
C PRO A 285 19.50 -11.53 21.72
N ALA A 286 20.49 -10.68 21.44
CA ALA A 286 21.83 -10.87 21.97
C ALA A 286 21.86 -10.73 23.49
N ILE A 287 21.23 -9.72 24.07
CA ILE A 287 21.13 -9.54 25.53
C ILE A 287 20.49 -10.76 26.17
N ILE A 288 19.35 -11.23 25.65
CA ILE A 288 18.64 -12.40 26.17
C ILE A 288 19.54 -13.64 26.11
N THR A 289 20.20 -13.86 24.99
CA THR A 289 21.12 -15.01 24.84
C THR A 289 22.30 -14.94 25.81
N ILE A 290 22.92 -13.75 25.96
CA ILE A 290 24.04 -13.55 26.90
C ILE A 290 23.57 -13.83 28.34
N VAL A 291 22.41 -13.30 28.74
CA VAL A 291 21.83 -13.51 30.07
C VAL A 291 21.59 -14.99 30.33
N MET A 292 20.98 -15.70 29.37
CA MET A 292 20.76 -17.15 29.48
C MET A 292 22.09 -17.92 29.65
N VAL A 293 23.07 -17.65 28.79
CA VAL A 293 24.39 -18.30 28.87
C VAL A 293 25.07 -18.01 30.20
N TYR A 294 25.02 -16.76 30.66
CA TYR A 294 25.59 -16.37 31.94
C TYR A 294 24.93 -17.11 33.11
N SER A 295 23.61 -17.30 33.09
CA SER A 295 22.91 -18.08 34.12
C SER A 295 23.35 -19.55 34.17
N PHE A 296 23.60 -20.17 33.04
CA PHE A 296 24.16 -21.53 33.00
C PHE A 296 25.59 -21.60 33.56
N ILE A 297 26.38 -20.55 33.37
CA ILE A 297 27.77 -20.49 33.94
C ILE A 297 27.72 -20.33 35.47
N LEU A 298 26.79 -19.54 36.00
CA LEU A 298 26.61 -19.33 37.43
C LEU A 298 26.06 -20.57 38.12
N ASN A 299 24.99 -21.13 37.62
CA ASN A 299 24.35 -22.32 38.16
C ASN A 299 23.52 -23.02 37.07
N PHE A 300 23.79 -24.29 36.83
CA PHE A 300 23.11 -25.09 35.82
C PHE A 300 21.59 -25.18 36.04
N GLU A 301 21.14 -25.31 37.30
CA GLU A 301 19.70 -25.37 37.63
C GLU A 301 19.00 -24.06 37.32
N THR A 302 19.62 -22.93 37.67
CA THR A 302 19.08 -21.60 37.33
C THR A 302 19.00 -21.38 35.81
N GLY A 303 20.06 -21.80 35.09
CA GLY A 303 20.06 -21.74 33.62
C GLY A 303 18.92 -22.58 32.99
N LEU A 304 18.70 -23.79 33.54
CA LEU A 304 17.60 -24.67 33.06
C LEU A 304 16.23 -24.11 33.38
N GLN A 305 16.03 -23.50 34.56
CA GLN A 305 14.78 -22.82 34.93
C GLN A 305 14.49 -21.65 34.00
N GLN A 306 15.48 -20.82 33.70
CA GLN A 306 15.35 -19.69 32.79
C GLN A 306 15.04 -20.12 31.35
N LEU A 307 15.71 -21.14 30.86
CA LEU A 307 15.42 -21.71 29.54
C LEU A 307 14.00 -22.28 29.47
N SER A 308 13.58 -22.97 30.52
CA SER A 308 12.22 -23.51 30.63
C SER A 308 11.17 -22.40 30.64
N SER A 309 11.38 -21.35 31.44
CA SER A 309 10.51 -20.17 31.49
C SER A 309 10.44 -19.49 30.11
N TRP A 310 11.59 -19.31 29.45
CA TRP A 310 11.62 -18.74 28.08
C TRP A 310 10.79 -19.56 27.11
N VAL A 311 10.99 -20.87 27.04
CA VAL A 311 10.26 -21.77 26.14
C VAL A 311 8.78 -21.77 26.45
N LEU A 312 8.41 -21.82 27.72
CA LEU A 312 7.01 -21.85 28.13
C LEU A 312 6.29 -20.55 27.82
N TRP A 313 6.83 -19.39 28.22
CA TRP A 313 6.16 -18.12 27.97
C TRP A 313 6.06 -17.76 26.49
N THR A 314 7.15 -17.87 25.76
CA THR A 314 7.14 -17.54 24.33
C THR A 314 6.31 -18.52 23.53
N GLY A 315 6.44 -19.82 23.80
CA GLY A 315 5.71 -20.87 23.10
C GLY A 315 4.21 -20.88 23.48
N ALA A 316 3.89 -20.85 24.78
CA ALA A 316 2.51 -20.91 25.23
C ALA A 316 1.68 -19.70 24.76
N LEU A 317 2.22 -18.47 24.87
CA LEU A 317 1.50 -17.29 24.41
C LEU A 317 1.36 -17.25 22.90
N ALA A 318 2.39 -17.63 22.13
CA ALA A 318 2.25 -17.79 20.69
C ALA A 318 1.15 -18.79 20.33
N ALA A 319 1.11 -19.94 21.03
CA ALA A 319 0.09 -20.97 20.81
C ALA A 319 -1.32 -20.49 21.21
N ILE A 320 -1.47 -19.83 22.37
CA ILE A 320 -2.75 -19.28 22.84
C ILE A 320 -3.30 -18.26 21.84
N PHE A 321 -2.48 -17.32 21.39
CA PHE A 321 -2.94 -16.33 20.41
C PHE A 321 -3.25 -16.95 19.05
N THR A 322 -2.51 -17.99 18.66
CA THR A 322 -2.85 -18.78 17.46
C THR A 322 -4.19 -19.51 17.64
N ALA A 323 -4.47 -20.05 18.83
CA ALA A 323 -5.76 -20.69 19.14
C ALA A 323 -6.90 -19.67 19.15
N LEU A 324 -6.69 -18.47 19.70
CA LEU A 324 -7.67 -17.37 19.68
C LEU A 324 -8.02 -16.93 18.25
N SER A 325 -7.07 -17.05 17.31
CA SER A 325 -7.36 -16.85 15.88
C SER A 325 -8.12 -18.02 15.24
N LEU A 326 -8.52 -19.04 16.02
CA LEU A 326 -9.10 -20.30 15.55
C LEU A 326 -8.20 -21.04 14.53
N GLY A 327 -6.88 -20.93 14.68
CA GLY A 327 -5.89 -21.61 13.86
C GLY A 327 -6.02 -23.14 13.98
N HIS A 328 -5.57 -23.85 12.95
CA HIS A 328 -5.57 -25.32 12.96
C HIS A 328 -4.66 -25.86 14.09
N PRO A 329 -4.97 -26.99 14.75
CA PRO A 329 -4.15 -27.56 15.81
C PRO A 329 -2.66 -27.71 15.47
N LEU A 330 -2.34 -28.07 14.23
CA LEU A 330 -0.95 -28.13 13.77
C LEU A 330 -0.28 -26.75 13.69
N SER A 331 -1.04 -25.70 13.34
CA SER A 331 -0.54 -24.32 13.37
C SER A 331 -0.26 -23.85 14.80
N ILE A 332 -1.12 -24.24 15.76
CA ILE A 332 -0.95 -23.96 17.19
C ILE A 332 0.31 -24.67 17.72
N LEU A 333 0.47 -25.95 17.39
CA LEU A 333 1.66 -26.72 17.78
C LEU A 333 2.93 -26.14 17.16
N THR A 334 2.86 -25.75 15.89
CA THR A 334 3.98 -25.08 15.21
C THR A 334 4.34 -23.76 15.89
N ALA A 335 3.34 -22.95 16.26
CA ALA A 335 3.56 -21.70 16.97
C ALA A 335 4.29 -21.93 18.29
N PHE A 336 3.84 -22.92 19.08
CA PHE A 336 4.51 -23.30 20.33
C PHE A 336 5.98 -23.70 20.13
N ALA A 337 6.23 -24.60 19.18
CA ALA A 337 7.57 -25.16 18.97
C ALA A 337 8.58 -24.16 18.38
N VAL A 338 8.10 -23.26 17.52
CA VAL A 338 8.97 -22.37 16.73
C VAL A 338 9.17 -21.01 17.41
N ALA A 339 8.22 -20.53 18.22
CA ALA A 339 8.30 -19.23 18.86
C ALA A 339 9.56 -19.03 19.71
N PRO A 340 9.98 -19.97 20.59
CA PRO A 340 11.18 -19.79 21.42
C PRO A 340 12.47 -19.56 20.60
N ILE A 341 12.55 -20.16 19.41
CA ILE A 341 13.69 -20.05 18.53
C ILE A 341 13.64 -18.76 17.70
N THR A 342 12.49 -18.46 17.14
CA THR A 342 12.32 -17.31 16.24
C THR A 342 12.34 -15.98 16.96
N THR A 343 11.94 -15.92 18.21
CA THR A 343 12.03 -14.70 19.04
C THR A 343 13.46 -14.30 19.34
N LEU A 344 14.41 -15.24 19.26
CA LEU A 344 15.86 -14.98 19.35
C LEU A 344 16.47 -14.60 17.98
N HIS A 345 15.70 -14.52 16.92
CA HIS A 345 16.20 -14.21 15.59
C HIS A 345 15.40 -13.07 14.94
N PRO A 346 15.96 -11.86 14.79
CA PRO A 346 15.20 -10.66 14.38
C PRO A 346 14.63 -10.70 12.96
N LEU A 347 15.10 -11.63 12.11
CA LEU A 347 14.63 -11.79 10.74
C LEU A 347 13.54 -12.88 10.60
N LEU A 348 13.32 -13.65 11.64
CA LEU A 348 12.34 -14.74 11.67
C LEU A 348 11.20 -14.34 12.60
N ALA A 349 9.99 -14.52 12.13
CA ALA A 349 8.79 -14.31 12.94
C ALA A 349 8.01 -15.63 13.01
N CYS A 350 7.63 -16.04 14.23
CA CYS A 350 6.94 -17.32 14.47
C CYS A 350 5.63 -17.44 13.66
N GLY A 351 4.93 -16.33 13.48
CA GLY A 351 3.69 -16.28 12.71
C GLY A 351 3.85 -16.71 11.24
N TRP A 352 5.03 -16.53 10.63
CA TRP A 352 5.25 -17.00 9.27
C TRP A 352 5.18 -18.53 9.18
N PHE A 353 5.72 -19.23 10.15
CA PHE A 353 5.71 -20.69 10.19
C PHE A 353 4.31 -21.23 10.48
N ALA A 354 3.63 -20.69 11.51
CA ALA A 354 2.26 -21.04 11.82
C ALA A 354 1.30 -20.74 10.66
N GLY A 355 1.44 -19.56 10.03
CA GLY A 355 0.64 -19.17 8.88
C GLY A 355 0.91 -20.01 7.63
N LEU A 356 2.15 -20.45 7.41
CA LEU A 356 2.47 -21.34 6.30
C LEU A 356 1.82 -22.72 6.48
N VAL A 357 1.84 -23.25 7.70
CA VAL A 357 1.13 -24.50 8.04
C VAL A 357 -0.38 -24.33 7.83
N GLU A 358 -0.97 -23.21 8.33
CA GLU A 358 -2.38 -22.91 8.15
C GLU A 358 -2.75 -22.84 6.66
N ALA A 359 -1.96 -22.09 5.85
CA ALA A 359 -2.18 -21.97 4.42
C ALA A 359 -2.08 -23.30 3.69
N THR A 360 -1.15 -24.15 4.09
CA THR A 360 -0.95 -25.47 3.47
C THR A 360 -2.14 -26.40 3.73
N ILE A 361 -2.74 -26.30 4.93
CA ILE A 361 -3.89 -27.12 5.32
C ILE A 361 -5.19 -26.59 4.75
N LYS A 362 -5.44 -25.28 4.91
CA LYS A 362 -6.69 -24.64 4.50
C LYS A 362 -6.76 -24.35 3.02
N LYS A 363 -5.61 -24.29 2.33
CA LYS A 363 -5.49 -24.05 0.88
C LYS A 363 -6.36 -22.88 0.43
N PRO A 364 -6.01 -21.64 0.81
CA PRO A 364 -6.74 -20.47 0.36
C PRO A 364 -6.88 -20.48 -1.16
N THR A 365 -8.06 -20.13 -1.65
CA THR A 365 -8.38 -20.12 -3.07
C THR A 365 -8.35 -18.69 -3.62
N VAL A 366 -8.34 -18.58 -4.95
CA VAL A 366 -8.49 -17.30 -5.63
C VAL A 366 -9.80 -16.62 -5.26
N GLN A 367 -10.87 -17.39 -5.07
CA GLN A 367 -12.15 -16.88 -4.63
C GLN A 367 -12.08 -16.26 -3.23
N ASP A 368 -11.31 -16.86 -2.31
CA ASP A 368 -11.06 -16.28 -0.99
C ASP A 368 -10.39 -14.91 -1.12
N ILE A 369 -9.47 -14.74 -2.09
CA ILE A 369 -8.81 -13.45 -2.36
C ILE A 369 -9.79 -12.44 -2.98
N GLN A 370 -10.61 -12.85 -3.93
CA GLN A 370 -11.60 -11.97 -4.55
C GLN A 370 -12.64 -11.46 -3.56
N ASN A 371 -13.02 -12.32 -2.59
CA ASN A 371 -13.99 -12.00 -1.55
C ASN A 371 -13.39 -11.19 -0.39
N ILE A 372 -12.08 -10.95 -0.32
CA ILE A 372 -11.47 -10.14 0.74
C ILE A 372 -12.19 -8.80 0.90
N GLN A 373 -12.57 -8.21 -0.23
CA GLN A 373 -13.19 -6.88 -0.30
C GLN A 373 -14.49 -6.77 0.50
N THR A 374 -15.26 -7.84 0.55
CA THR A 374 -16.51 -7.91 1.31
C THR A 374 -16.30 -8.53 2.69
N ASP A 375 -15.38 -9.49 2.79
CA ASP A 375 -15.19 -10.29 3.99
C ASP A 375 -14.38 -9.56 5.06
N ILE A 376 -13.50 -8.63 4.69
CA ILE A 376 -12.63 -7.91 5.62
C ILE A 376 -13.42 -6.98 6.58
N PHE A 377 -14.54 -6.44 6.13
CA PHE A 377 -15.41 -5.55 6.92
C PHE A 377 -16.43 -6.31 7.77
N SER A 378 -16.42 -7.62 7.77
CA SER A 378 -17.37 -8.46 8.49
C SER A 378 -16.63 -9.43 9.40
N PHE A 379 -16.94 -9.40 10.70
CA PHE A 379 -16.38 -10.37 11.66
C PHE A 379 -16.58 -11.83 11.20
N LYS A 380 -17.78 -12.14 10.69
CA LYS A 380 -18.10 -13.46 10.17
C LYS A 380 -17.34 -13.78 8.88
N GLY A 381 -17.16 -12.79 7.99
CA GLY A 381 -16.37 -12.88 6.76
C GLY A 381 -14.91 -13.18 7.06
N PHE A 382 -14.33 -12.47 8.02
CA PHE A 382 -12.93 -12.63 8.41
C PHE A 382 -12.58 -14.07 8.82
N PHE A 383 -13.47 -14.72 9.59
CA PHE A 383 -13.27 -16.10 10.05
C PHE A 383 -13.66 -17.16 8.99
N LYS A 384 -14.54 -16.83 8.05
CA LYS A 384 -14.96 -17.72 6.96
C LYS A 384 -13.96 -17.77 5.81
N ASN A 385 -13.36 -16.62 5.50
CA ASN A 385 -12.39 -16.49 4.43
C ASN A 385 -11.06 -17.12 4.83
N ARG A 386 -10.62 -18.14 4.08
CA ARG A 386 -9.42 -18.94 4.41
C ARG A 386 -8.14 -18.11 4.33
N PHE A 387 -8.07 -17.14 3.41
CA PHE A 387 -6.91 -16.27 3.25
C PHE A 387 -6.82 -15.26 4.41
N LEU A 388 -7.91 -14.54 4.74
CA LEU A 388 -7.97 -13.62 5.88
C LEU A 388 -7.67 -14.34 7.19
N LYS A 389 -8.20 -15.55 7.36
CA LYS A 389 -7.91 -16.39 8.52
C LYS A 389 -6.43 -16.75 8.63
N THR A 390 -5.78 -17.09 7.52
CA THR A 390 -4.33 -17.35 7.49
C THR A 390 -3.53 -16.12 7.94
N ILE A 391 -3.92 -14.95 7.48
CA ILE A 391 -3.30 -13.67 7.89
C ILE A 391 -3.53 -13.41 9.37
N LEU A 392 -4.74 -13.65 9.86
CA LEU A 392 -5.06 -13.51 11.29
C LEU A 392 -4.18 -14.42 12.15
N VAL A 393 -3.98 -15.67 11.74
CA VAL A 393 -3.05 -16.61 12.38
C VAL A 393 -1.65 -16.04 12.43
N ILE A 394 -1.13 -15.51 11.31
CA ILE A 394 0.22 -14.90 11.27
C ILE A 394 0.33 -13.75 12.27
N VAL A 395 -0.62 -12.83 12.26
CA VAL A 395 -0.60 -11.62 13.10
C VAL A 395 -0.73 -11.99 14.56
N MET A 396 -1.71 -12.80 14.93
CA MET A 396 -1.97 -13.18 16.31
C MET A 396 -0.82 -13.98 16.90
N THR A 397 -0.24 -14.94 16.14
CA THR A 397 0.94 -15.69 16.58
C THR A 397 2.12 -14.75 16.89
N ASN A 398 2.38 -13.75 16.05
CA ASN A 398 3.46 -12.78 16.27
C ASN A 398 3.19 -11.90 17.50
N ILE A 399 1.95 -11.48 17.73
CA ILE A 399 1.55 -10.73 18.93
C ILE A 399 1.81 -11.59 20.17
N GLY A 400 1.35 -12.85 20.19
CA GLY A 400 1.57 -13.78 21.29
C GLY A 400 3.05 -14.02 21.56
N GLY A 401 3.85 -14.26 20.52
CA GLY A 401 5.30 -14.44 20.63
C GLY A 401 6.02 -13.20 21.19
N THR A 402 5.57 -12.00 20.78
CA THR A 402 6.12 -10.73 21.28
C THR A 402 5.80 -10.55 22.75
N ILE A 403 4.54 -10.74 23.17
CA ILE A 403 4.13 -10.65 24.58
C ILE A 403 4.90 -11.68 25.41
N GLY A 404 5.03 -12.93 24.91
CA GLY A 404 5.78 -13.97 25.58
C GLY A 404 7.24 -13.61 25.78
N THR A 405 7.85 -12.97 24.78
CA THR A 405 9.23 -12.46 24.85
C THR A 405 9.39 -11.40 25.93
N PHE A 406 8.44 -10.48 26.08
CA PHE A 406 8.49 -9.47 27.13
C PHE A 406 8.36 -10.08 28.53
N ILE A 407 7.43 -11.00 28.73
CA ILE A 407 7.24 -11.66 30.03
C ILE A 407 8.45 -12.51 30.40
N ALA A 408 8.90 -13.37 29.50
CA ALA A 408 10.09 -14.19 29.73
C ALA A 408 11.35 -13.35 29.95
N GLY A 409 11.50 -12.23 29.22
CA GLY A 409 12.60 -11.30 29.40
C GLY A 409 12.62 -10.63 30.78
N THR A 410 11.44 -10.26 31.31
CA THR A 410 11.35 -9.71 32.67
C THR A 410 11.68 -10.75 33.74
N ASP A 411 11.28 -12.02 33.56
CA ASP A 411 11.64 -13.12 34.48
C ASP A 411 13.15 -13.38 34.46
N LEU A 412 13.78 -13.36 33.29
CA LEU A 412 15.23 -13.49 33.16
C LEU A 412 15.98 -12.42 33.97
N ILE A 413 15.54 -11.17 33.91
CA ILE A 413 16.19 -10.06 34.63
C ILE A 413 15.98 -10.19 36.15
N LYS A 414 14.76 -10.50 36.60
CA LYS A 414 14.43 -10.65 38.02
C LYS A 414 15.20 -11.78 38.71
N ASN A 415 15.48 -12.86 38.00
CA ASN A 415 16.21 -14.02 38.54
C ASN A 415 17.73 -13.81 38.54
N LEU A 416 18.23 -12.70 38.00
CA LEU A 416 19.65 -12.30 37.99
C LEU A 416 19.97 -11.29 39.09
N LEU A 417 18.97 -10.51 39.52
CA LEU A 417 19.06 -9.52 40.61
C LEU A 417 18.68 -10.14 41.95
#